data_470d0e341e828a2457350315823d82f1
#
_entry.id   470d0e341e828a2457350315823d82f1
#
_cell.length_a   1.000
_cell.length_b   1.000
_cell.length_c   1.000
_cell.angle_alpha   90.00
_cell.angle_beta   90.00
_cell.angle_gamma   90.00
#
_symmetry.space_group_name_H-M   'P 1'
#
loop_
_entity.id
_entity.type
_entity.pdbx_description
1 polymer ?
#
loop_
_entity_poly.entity_id
_entity_poly.type
_entity_poly.pdbx_seq_one_letter_code
_entity_poly.pdbx_strand_id
1 'polypeptide(L)'
;MKLLFDENLSPKLPNRLRDLFPNLLHVRDVGMKATIDPIVWDYAKDNDLMIVSKDADMHDLSLVFGNPPKVIWLRLGNCSTLEVENFLRQEFSSIKLFYEDENLSLLALS
;
A
#
# COMPACT_ATOMS: atom_id res chain seq x y z
N MET A 1 -6.32 -7.09 -8.26
CA MET A 1 -5.89 -6.27 -7.10
C MET A 1 -4.46 -5.81 -7.34
N LYS A 2 -4.30 -4.50 -7.46
CA LYS A 2 -3.00 -3.89 -7.75
C LYS A 2 -2.56 -3.05 -6.57
N LEU A 3 -1.36 -3.29 -6.05
CA LEU A 3 -0.81 -2.59 -4.89
C LEU A 3 0.40 -1.77 -5.27
N LEU A 4 0.54 -0.59 -4.67
CA LEU A 4 1.72 0.26 -4.78
C LEU A 4 2.29 0.46 -3.38
N PHE A 5 3.50 -0.06 -3.16
CA PHE A 5 4.19 0.09 -1.87
C PHE A 5 4.97 1.40 -1.84
N ASP A 6 4.77 2.15 -0.78
CA ASP A 6 5.42 3.42 -0.53
C ASP A 6 6.90 3.25 -0.15
N GLU A 7 7.66 4.34 -0.18
CA GLU A 7 9.11 4.37 0.06
C GLU A 7 9.52 3.80 1.43
N ASN A 8 8.65 3.90 2.43
CA ASN A 8 8.92 3.39 3.78
C ASN A 8 8.85 1.86 3.92
N LEU A 9 8.48 1.16 2.85
CA LEU A 9 8.49 -0.30 2.80
C LEU A 9 9.65 -0.77 1.95
N SER A 10 10.17 -1.97 2.24
CA SER A 10 11.32 -2.51 1.50
C SER A 10 10.97 -2.75 0.03
N PRO A 11 11.83 -2.32 -0.92
CA PRO A 11 11.64 -2.61 -2.33
C PRO A 11 11.82 -4.09 -2.70
N LYS A 12 12.23 -4.92 -1.74
CA LYS A 12 12.32 -6.38 -1.92
C LYS A 12 10.97 -7.08 -1.79
N LEU A 13 9.99 -6.41 -1.15
CA LEU A 13 8.68 -7.02 -0.86
C LEU A 13 7.89 -7.44 -2.09
N PRO A 14 7.88 -6.71 -3.22
CA PRO A 14 7.12 -7.15 -4.39
C PRO A 14 7.51 -8.55 -4.87
N ASN A 15 8.80 -8.85 -4.95
CA ASN A 15 9.24 -10.19 -5.37
C ASN A 15 8.89 -11.27 -4.35
N ARG A 16 8.92 -10.95 -3.07
CA ARG A 16 8.64 -11.89 -1.99
C ARG A 16 7.16 -12.22 -1.86
N LEU A 17 6.29 -11.32 -2.30
CA LEU A 17 4.82 -11.44 -2.16
C LEU A 17 4.11 -11.70 -3.49
N ARG A 18 4.83 -11.94 -4.56
CA ARG A 18 4.26 -12.06 -5.89
C ARG A 18 3.29 -13.22 -6.05
N ASP A 19 3.42 -14.25 -5.23
CA ASP A 19 2.50 -15.39 -5.21
C ASP A 19 1.09 -14.98 -4.75
N LEU A 20 0.98 -14.04 -3.81
CA LEU A 20 -0.32 -13.55 -3.31
C LEU A 20 -0.76 -12.27 -4.03
N PHE A 21 0.18 -11.40 -4.37
CA PHE A 21 -0.08 -10.10 -4.98
C PHE A 21 0.73 -9.98 -6.28
N PRO A 22 0.28 -10.62 -7.38
CA PRO A 22 1.08 -10.66 -8.62
C PRO A 22 1.29 -9.29 -9.27
N ASN A 23 0.41 -8.32 -9.01
CA ASN A 23 0.48 -6.97 -9.57
C ASN A 23 0.99 -5.94 -8.56
N LEU A 24 1.87 -6.36 -7.66
CA LEU A 24 2.46 -5.50 -6.63
C LEU A 24 3.67 -4.76 -7.20
N LEU A 25 3.66 -3.43 -7.01
CA LEU A 25 4.76 -2.54 -7.40
C LEU A 25 5.28 -1.78 -6.19
N HIS A 26 6.54 -1.41 -6.22
CA HIS A 26 7.12 -0.44 -5.30
C HIS A 26 7.31 0.88 -6.03
N VAL A 27 7.24 2.01 -5.31
CA VAL A 27 7.43 3.33 -5.95
C VAL A 27 8.76 3.44 -6.70
N ARG A 28 9.79 2.73 -6.26
CA ARG A 28 11.08 2.67 -6.97
C ARG A 28 10.98 1.99 -8.34
N ASP A 29 10.08 1.02 -8.48
CA ASP A 29 9.90 0.27 -9.72
C ASP A 29 9.33 1.15 -10.83
N VAL A 30 8.66 2.23 -10.45
CA VAL A 30 8.03 3.17 -11.39
C VAL A 30 8.72 4.54 -11.39
N GLY A 31 9.94 4.62 -10.88
CA GLY A 31 10.75 5.82 -10.95
C GLY A 31 10.37 6.90 -9.94
N MET A 32 9.68 6.57 -8.87
CA MET A 32 9.22 7.55 -7.86
C MET A 32 9.97 7.46 -6.53
N LYS A 33 11.25 7.09 -6.58
CA LYS A 33 12.09 7.08 -5.39
C LYS A 33 12.17 8.49 -4.80
N ALA A 34 11.98 8.60 -3.48
CA ALA A 34 12.01 9.86 -2.75
C ALA A 34 11.04 10.93 -3.29
N THR A 35 9.94 10.49 -3.89
CA THR A 35 8.89 11.37 -4.42
C THR A 35 7.92 11.77 -3.32
N ILE A 36 7.42 13.00 -3.34
CA ILE A 36 6.47 13.50 -2.36
C ILE A 36 5.10 12.82 -2.47
N ASP A 37 4.40 12.70 -1.36
CA ASP A 37 3.13 11.96 -1.24
C ASP A 37 2.04 12.38 -2.23
N PRO A 38 1.79 13.68 -2.51
CA PRO A 38 0.78 14.05 -3.49
C PRO A 38 1.01 13.48 -4.89
N ILE A 39 2.27 13.37 -5.33
CA ILE A 39 2.61 12.79 -6.63
C ILE A 39 2.38 11.28 -6.63
N VAL A 40 2.77 10.60 -5.55
CA VAL A 40 2.50 9.17 -5.37
C VAL A 40 1.00 8.91 -5.37
N TRP A 41 0.25 9.74 -4.66
CA TRP A 41 -1.22 9.67 -4.60
C TRP A 41 -1.86 9.74 -5.99
N ASP A 42 -1.48 10.76 -6.77
CA ASP A 42 -2.03 10.94 -8.11
C ASP A 42 -1.68 9.78 -9.04
N TYR A 43 -0.45 9.29 -8.95
CA TYR A 43 -0.04 8.13 -9.74
C TYR A 43 -0.89 6.89 -9.42
N ALA A 44 -1.12 6.63 -8.14
CA ALA A 44 -1.93 5.49 -7.72
C ALA A 44 -3.37 5.62 -8.21
N LYS A 45 -3.93 6.82 -8.08
CA LYS A 45 -5.28 7.12 -8.55
C LYS A 45 -5.42 6.90 -10.05
N ASP A 46 -4.46 7.40 -10.84
CA ASP A 46 -4.51 7.34 -12.30
C ASP A 46 -4.27 5.92 -12.84
N ASN A 47 -3.67 5.05 -12.05
CA ASN A 47 -3.30 3.70 -12.47
C ASN A 47 -4.06 2.59 -11.72
N ASP A 48 -5.10 2.93 -11.00
CA ASP A 48 -5.94 1.98 -10.25
C ASP A 48 -5.15 1.14 -9.24
N LEU A 49 -4.22 1.76 -8.54
CA LEU A 49 -3.40 1.10 -7.52
C LEU A 49 -3.90 1.44 -6.12
N MET A 50 -3.89 0.47 -5.21
CA MET A 50 -4.07 0.73 -3.78
C MET A 50 -2.70 1.05 -3.17
N ILE A 51 -2.62 2.12 -2.39
CA ILE A 51 -1.37 2.50 -1.72
C ILE A 51 -1.24 1.70 -0.42
N VAL A 52 -0.06 1.13 -0.19
CA VAL A 52 0.31 0.49 1.08
C VAL A 52 1.47 1.29 1.66
N SER A 53 1.29 1.84 2.86
CA SER A 53 2.28 2.72 3.48
C SER A 53 2.27 2.56 4.99
N LYS A 54 3.43 2.79 5.61
CA LYS A 54 3.58 2.90 7.06
C LYS A 54 3.42 4.35 7.52
N ASP A 55 3.33 5.31 6.61
CA ASP A 55 3.33 6.74 6.88
C ASP A 55 1.92 7.26 7.16
N ALA A 56 1.76 7.97 8.26
CA ALA A 56 0.48 8.61 8.61
C ALA A 56 0.06 9.67 7.59
N ASP A 57 0.98 10.24 6.83
CA ASP A 57 0.64 11.24 5.81
C ASP A 57 -0.28 10.66 4.73
N MET A 58 -0.09 9.40 4.33
CA MET A 58 -1.00 8.75 3.39
C MET A 58 -2.37 8.51 3.99
N HIS A 59 -2.43 8.16 5.28
CA HIS A 59 -3.69 8.07 6.03
C HIS A 59 -4.42 9.41 6.00
N ASP A 60 -3.71 10.51 6.25
CA ASP A 60 -4.30 11.84 6.29
C ASP A 60 -4.86 12.25 4.92
N LEU A 61 -4.13 11.97 3.85
CA LEU A 61 -4.61 12.21 2.48
C LEU A 61 -5.89 11.44 2.18
N SER A 62 -5.98 10.19 2.65
CA SER A 62 -7.18 9.38 2.49
C SER A 62 -8.39 9.98 3.19
N LEU A 63 -8.20 10.54 4.39
CA LEU A 63 -9.28 11.19 5.12
C LEU A 63 -9.79 12.44 4.40
N VAL A 64 -8.91 13.15 3.72
CA VAL A 64 -9.26 14.41 3.03
C VAL A 64 -9.89 14.13 1.66
N PHE A 65 -9.27 13.24 0.86
CA PHE A 65 -9.65 13.06 -0.54
C PHE A 65 -10.45 11.80 -0.83
N GLY A 66 -10.44 10.83 0.08
CA GLY A 66 -11.19 9.59 -0.08
C GLY A 66 -10.64 8.69 -1.19
N ASN A 67 -11.49 7.84 -1.72
CA ASN A 67 -11.20 6.83 -2.71
C ASN A 67 -11.67 7.30 -4.10
N PRO A 68 -10.98 7.06 -5.22
CA PRO A 68 -9.65 6.47 -5.33
C PRO A 68 -8.50 7.45 -5.05
N PRO A 69 -7.33 6.95 -4.66
CA PRO A 69 -6.99 5.54 -4.44
C PRO A 69 -7.36 5.08 -3.04
N LYS A 70 -7.58 3.78 -2.88
CA LYS A 70 -7.68 3.17 -1.55
C LYS A 70 -6.31 3.17 -0.88
N VAL A 71 -6.30 3.28 0.44
CA VAL A 71 -5.06 3.27 1.22
C VAL A 71 -5.11 2.18 2.28
N ILE A 72 -4.04 1.39 2.37
CA ILE A 72 -3.79 0.46 3.45
C ILE A 72 -2.66 1.06 4.29
N TRP A 73 -3.00 1.44 5.52
CA TRP A 73 -2.04 2.03 6.45
C TRP A 73 -1.56 0.95 7.42
N LEU A 74 -0.27 0.60 7.32
CA LEU A 74 0.36 -0.36 8.21
C LEU A 74 0.87 0.36 9.45
N ARG A 75 0.18 0.18 10.56
CA ARG A 75 0.55 0.76 11.86
C ARG A 75 1.53 -0.17 12.56
N LEU A 76 2.66 -0.39 11.92
CA LEU A 76 3.72 -1.26 12.43
C LEU A 76 4.91 -0.40 12.84
N GLY A 77 5.54 -0.78 13.94
CA GLY A 77 6.80 -0.16 14.36
C GLY A 77 7.97 -0.63 13.50
N ASN A 78 9.17 -0.63 14.07
CA ASN A 78 10.35 -1.17 13.38
C ASN A 78 10.18 -2.66 13.19
N CYS A 79 10.07 -3.09 11.94
CA CYS A 79 9.91 -4.47 11.56
C CYS A 79 10.91 -4.83 10.46
N SER A 80 11.40 -6.06 10.47
CA SER A 80 12.19 -6.59 9.37
C SER A 80 11.33 -6.77 8.12
N THR A 81 11.96 -6.90 6.97
CA THR A 81 11.26 -7.22 5.73
C THR A 81 10.47 -8.52 5.86
N LEU A 82 11.06 -9.53 6.51
CA LEU A 82 10.39 -10.81 6.73
C LEU A 82 9.14 -10.66 7.61
N GLU A 83 9.22 -9.86 8.67
CA GLU A 83 8.09 -9.62 9.55
C GLU A 83 6.94 -8.92 8.81
N VAL A 84 7.25 -7.95 7.97
CA VAL A 84 6.24 -7.26 7.14
C VAL A 84 5.63 -8.23 6.14
N GLU A 85 6.46 -9.05 5.49
CA GLU A 85 5.98 -10.07 4.55
C GLU A 85 4.99 -11.02 5.23
N ASN A 86 5.35 -11.57 6.38
CA ASN A 86 4.51 -12.51 7.12
C ASN A 86 3.20 -11.84 7.57
N PHE A 87 3.28 -10.58 7.99
CA PHE A 87 2.09 -9.83 8.39
C PHE A 87 1.12 -9.66 7.21
N LEU A 88 1.62 -9.28 6.05
CA LEU A 88 0.77 -9.10 4.86
C LEU A 88 0.19 -10.42 4.37
N ARG A 89 0.93 -11.52 4.47
CA ARG A 89 0.40 -12.84 4.16
C ARG A 89 -0.75 -13.22 5.08
N GLN A 90 -0.58 -12.95 6.37
CA GLN A 90 -1.60 -13.21 7.39
C GLN A 90 -2.86 -12.37 7.15
N GLU A 91 -2.70 -11.14 6.70
CA GLU A 91 -3.80 -10.19 6.49
C GLU A 91 -4.38 -10.22 5.08
N PHE A 92 -3.99 -11.20 4.25
CA PHE A 92 -4.41 -11.26 2.84
C PHE A 92 -5.94 -11.20 2.69
N SER A 93 -6.67 -11.98 3.49
CA SER A 93 -8.13 -12.02 3.39
C SER A 93 -8.76 -10.69 3.74
N SER A 94 -8.25 -10.00 4.76
CA SER A 94 -8.73 -8.66 5.14
C SER A 94 -8.47 -7.64 4.04
N ILE A 95 -7.30 -7.71 3.40
CA ILE A 95 -6.94 -6.82 2.30
C ILE A 95 -7.84 -7.07 1.10
N LYS A 96 -8.12 -8.34 0.78
CA LYS A 96 -9.00 -8.71 -0.33
C LYS A 96 -10.41 -8.18 -0.12
N LEU A 97 -10.96 -8.36 1.09
CA LEU A 97 -12.30 -7.85 1.43
C LEU A 97 -12.34 -6.32 1.32
N PHE A 98 -11.30 -5.65 1.78
CA PHE A 98 -11.20 -4.20 1.67
C PHE A 98 -11.17 -3.76 0.20
N TYR A 99 -10.41 -4.45 -0.63
CA TYR A 99 -10.35 -4.16 -2.05
C TYR A 99 -11.72 -4.27 -2.72
N GLU A 100 -12.50 -5.27 -2.33
CA GLU A 100 -13.81 -5.56 -2.92
C GLU A 100 -14.92 -4.65 -2.40
N ASP A 101 -14.72 -3.96 -1.29
CA ASP A 101 -15.74 -3.09 -0.69
C ASP A 101 -15.63 -1.67 -1.27
N GLU A 102 -16.58 -1.31 -2.13
CA GLU A 102 -16.58 0.00 -2.81
C GLU A 102 -16.77 1.19 -1.86
N ASN A 103 -17.29 0.96 -0.67
CA ASN A 103 -17.59 2.03 0.30
C ASN A 103 -16.42 2.36 1.23
N LEU A 104 -15.39 1.52 1.26
CA LEU A 104 -14.23 1.73 2.14
C LEU A 104 -13.10 2.42 1.38
N SER A 105 -12.50 3.42 2.01
CA SER A 105 -11.38 4.18 1.45
C SER A 105 -10.06 3.88 2.13
N LEU A 106 -10.10 3.48 3.41
CA LEU A 106 -8.93 3.33 4.25
C LEU A 106 -9.05 2.07 5.08
N LEU A 107 -7.97 1.28 5.12
CA LEU A 107 -7.82 0.14 6.00
C LEU A 107 -6.58 0.34 6.86
N ALA A 108 -6.74 0.43 8.17
CA ALA A 108 -5.63 0.50 9.10
C ALA A 108 -5.39 -0.89 9.69
N LEU A 109 -4.17 -1.39 9.57
CA LEU A 109 -3.77 -2.70 10.08
C LEU A 109 -2.65 -2.56 11.11
N SER A 110 -2.75 -3.32 12.18
CA SER A 110 -1.73 -3.33 13.24
C SER A 110 -1.63 -4.67 13.94
#